data_0022e217b2ab1ab8142d958a1d5b69f4
#
_entry.id   0022e217b2ab1ab8142d958a1d5b69f4
#
_cell.length_a   1.000
_cell.length_b   1.000
_cell.length_c   1.000
_cell.angle_alpha   90.00
_cell.angle_beta   90.00
_cell.angle_gamma   90.00
#
_symmetry.space_group_name_H-M   'P 1'
#
loop_
_entity.id
_entity.type
_entity.pdbx_description
1 polymer ?
#
loop_
_entity_poly.entity_id
_entity_poly.type
_entity_poly.pdbx_seq_one_letter_code
_entity_poly.pdbx_strand_id
1 'polypeptide(L)'
;FEEEDAKAVLPLDANEFEIANLVEALVDASPNGDLEAGRSIWMPSAEASDALPVAPFAVSQIDLAFAIANAVRGAATQRGIPLSEPDPIEFSLLLPDGSSIVCDVANVVESATDGFVYSISYHSKSTKEIIRQSVRLLALCAAGKLVQKAYVIQMDDKNKSLVLVNEIELSPEISAEEALRRLLELSKAAHIARDIPCAKFDKTGQAIAEVGSINDDSVIDAFETFVDGFSYDRSAEFVVYGADPVFEHVFADNSDKKIEVLTALAQGCNLEKDGKKKDSYQHWVVK
;
A
#
# COMPACT_ATOMS: atom_id res chain seq x y z
N PHE A 1 32.94 4.43 2.01
CA PHE A 1 33.34 4.24 0.59
C PHE A 1 33.73 2.78 0.34
N GLU A 2 34.58 2.17 1.18
CA GLU A 2 35.05 0.78 1.00
C GLU A 2 33.99 -0.28 1.29
N GLU A 3 33.02 -0.02 2.17
CA GLU A 3 31.94 -0.95 2.52
C GLU A 3 30.82 -1.01 1.47
N GLU A 4 30.54 0.11 0.81
CA GLU A 4 29.55 0.15 -0.30
C GLU A 4 30.12 -0.52 -1.56
N ASP A 5 31.39 -0.33 -1.84
CA ASP A 5 32.03 -0.97 -2.99
C ASP A 5 32.16 -2.49 -2.81
N ALA A 6 32.37 -2.97 -1.57
CA ALA A 6 32.42 -4.40 -1.28
C ALA A 6 31.05 -5.08 -1.43
N LYS A 7 29.95 -4.40 -1.10
CA LYS A 7 28.59 -4.89 -1.32
C LYS A 7 28.21 -4.94 -2.80
N ALA A 8 28.71 -4.00 -3.61
CA ALA A 8 28.47 -3.99 -5.05
C ALA A 8 29.21 -5.12 -5.79
N VAL A 9 30.30 -5.64 -5.22
CA VAL A 9 31.15 -6.67 -5.88
C VAL A 9 30.67 -8.09 -5.57
N LEU A 10 30.06 -8.34 -4.41
CA LEU A 10 29.59 -9.68 -4.00
C LEU A 10 28.30 -9.58 -3.16
N PRO A 11 27.12 -9.39 -3.77
CA PRO A 11 25.88 -9.47 -3.01
C PRO A 11 25.71 -10.89 -2.49
N LEU A 12 25.94 -11.07 -1.19
CA LEU A 12 25.80 -12.37 -0.52
C LEU A 12 24.34 -12.65 -0.15
N ASP A 13 23.54 -11.59 0.05
CA ASP A 13 22.12 -11.66 0.38
C ASP A 13 21.34 -10.60 -0.42
N ALA A 14 20.19 -11.00 -0.97
CA ALA A 14 19.25 -10.06 -1.55
C ALA A 14 18.49 -9.35 -0.41
N ASN A 15 18.35 -8.02 -0.52
CA ASN A 15 17.48 -7.29 0.38
C ASN A 15 15.99 -7.56 0.05
N GLU A 16 15.08 -7.12 0.92
CA GLU A 16 13.63 -7.36 0.73
C GLU A 16 13.10 -6.89 -0.64
N PHE A 17 13.64 -5.78 -1.14
CA PHE A 17 13.24 -5.22 -2.44
C PHE A 17 13.70 -6.11 -3.59
N GLU A 18 14.88 -6.66 -3.52
CA GLU A 18 15.41 -7.60 -4.51
C GLU A 18 14.61 -8.92 -4.49
N ILE A 19 14.29 -9.44 -3.31
CA ILE A 19 13.43 -10.64 -3.19
C ILE A 19 12.04 -10.38 -3.78
N ALA A 20 11.42 -9.23 -3.54
CA ALA A 20 10.14 -8.89 -4.13
C ALA A 20 10.20 -8.86 -5.66
N ASN A 21 11.24 -8.25 -6.23
CA ASN A 21 11.45 -8.22 -7.68
C ASN A 21 11.66 -9.64 -8.27
N LEU A 22 12.38 -10.51 -7.54
CA LEU A 22 12.55 -11.91 -7.96
C LEU A 22 11.21 -12.66 -7.96
N VAL A 23 10.36 -12.42 -6.95
CA VAL A 23 9.01 -13.02 -6.88
C VAL A 23 8.13 -12.53 -8.03
N GLU A 24 8.13 -11.22 -8.31
CA GLU A 24 7.37 -10.63 -9.43
C GLU A 24 7.83 -11.23 -10.76
N ALA A 25 9.12 -11.26 -11.03
CA ALA A 25 9.66 -11.84 -12.26
C ALA A 25 9.32 -13.34 -12.42
N LEU A 26 9.32 -14.11 -11.32
CA LEU A 26 8.89 -15.51 -11.34
C LEU A 26 7.40 -15.64 -11.65
N VAL A 27 6.57 -14.81 -11.07
CA VAL A 27 5.12 -14.83 -11.28
C VAL A 27 4.78 -14.42 -12.71
N ASP A 28 5.40 -13.38 -13.22
CA ASP A 28 5.21 -12.89 -14.60
C ASP A 28 5.63 -13.93 -15.65
N ALA A 29 6.68 -14.67 -15.37
CA ALA A 29 7.12 -15.76 -16.23
C ALA A 29 6.25 -17.02 -16.15
N SER A 30 5.28 -17.08 -15.21
CA SER A 30 4.50 -18.28 -14.92
C SER A 30 3.25 -18.40 -15.78
N PRO A 31 3.24 -19.23 -16.84
CA PRO A 31 2.09 -19.36 -17.73
C PRO A 31 0.89 -19.93 -16.97
N ASN A 32 -0.27 -19.29 -17.12
CA ASN A 32 -1.50 -19.69 -16.42
C ASN A 32 -1.34 -19.90 -14.90
N GLY A 33 -0.35 -19.22 -14.31
CA GLY A 33 -0.07 -19.34 -12.90
C GLY A 33 0.72 -20.59 -12.48
N ASP A 34 1.27 -21.35 -13.38
CA ASP A 34 2.15 -22.47 -13.08
C ASP A 34 3.55 -21.98 -12.69
N LEU A 35 3.83 -21.89 -11.38
CA LEU A 35 5.10 -21.40 -10.84
C LEU A 35 6.28 -22.32 -11.17
N GLU A 36 6.08 -23.65 -11.32
CA GLU A 36 7.14 -24.56 -11.71
C GLU A 36 7.53 -24.36 -13.17
N ALA A 37 6.54 -24.18 -14.05
CA ALA A 37 6.81 -23.80 -15.43
C ALA A 37 7.47 -22.41 -15.50
N GLY A 38 6.99 -21.45 -14.73
CA GLY A 38 7.57 -20.12 -14.62
C GLY A 38 9.01 -20.16 -14.17
N ARG A 39 9.34 -20.95 -13.15
CA ARG A 39 10.71 -21.16 -12.67
C ARG A 39 11.62 -21.66 -13.80
N SER A 40 11.15 -22.64 -14.56
CA SER A 40 11.94 -23.22 -15.66
C SER A 40 12.19 -22.22 -16.79
N ILE A 41 11.25 -21.30 -17.05
CA ILE A 41 11.37 -20.24 -18.05
C ILE A 41 12.27 -19.12 -17.56
N TRP A 42 12.10 -18.70 -16.31
CA TRP A 42 12.73 -17.52 -15.75
C TRP A 42 14.20 -17.75 -15.36
N MET A 43 14.55 -18.92 -14.80
CA MET A 43 15.88 -19.19 -14.27
C MET A 43 17.02 -18.91 -15.24
N PRO A 44 16.99 -19.34 -16.51
CA PRO A 44 18.09 -19.06 -17.44
C PRO A 44 18.32 -17.57 -17.68
N SER A 45 17.24 -16.76 -17.67
CA SER A 45 17.33 -15.30 -17.80
C SER A 45 17.88 -14.64 -16.53
N ALA A 46 17.46 -15.11 -15.36
CA ALA A 46 17.91 -14.59 -14.07
C ALA A 46 19.39 -14.87 -13.82
N GLU A 47 19.88 -16.06 -14.21
CA GLU A 47 21.30 -16.42 -14.15
C GLU A 47 22.16 -15.60 -15.13
N ALA A 48 21.59 -15.26 -16.30
CA ALA A 48 22.31 -14.49 -17.33
C ALA A 48 22.34 -12.97 -17.06
N SER A 49 21.48 -12.46 -16.18
CA SER A 49 21.29 -11.01 -15.96
C SER A 49 21.98 -10.44 -14.72
N ASP A 50 22.83 -11.22 -14.04
CA ASP A 50 23.42 -10.85 -12.74
C ASP A 50 22.39 -10.45 -11.65
N ALA A 51 21.12 -10.78 -11.88
CA ALA A 51 20.03 -10.51 -10.91
C ALA A 51 20.11 -11.45 -9.69
N LEU A 52 20.90 -12.51 -9.79
CA LEU A 52 21.09 -13.49 -8.73
C LEU A 52 22.53 -13.45 -8.22
N PRO A 53 22.74 -13.63 -6.91
CA PRO A 53 24.07 -13.81 -6.37
C PRO A 53 24.74 -15.08 -6.93
N VAL A 54 26.05 -15.15 -6.77
CA VAL A 54 26.82 -16.31 -7.23
C VAL A 54 26.32 -17.58 -6.54
N ALA A 55 26.20 -18.68 -7.31
CA ALA A 55 25.92 -20.00 -6.73
C ALA A 55 26.94 -20.34 -5.62
N PRO A 56 26.53 -20.91 -4.48
CA PRO A 56 25.24 -21.56 -4.20
C PRO A 56 24.15 -20.65 -3.63
N PHE A 57 24.41 -19.37 -3.36
CA PHE A 57 23.45 -18.45 -2.71
C PHE A 57 22.21 -18.18 -3.59
N ALA A 58 22.36 -18.19 -4.90
CA ALA A 58 21.25 -18.04 -5.84
C ALA A 58 20.12 -19.06 -5.57
N VAL A 59 20.45 -20.30 -5.26
CA VAL A 59 19.46 -21.37 -5.04
C VAL A 59 18.54 -21.04 -3.85
N SER A 60 19.11 -20.57 -2.75
CA SER A 60 18.33 -20.26 -1.55
C SER A 60 17.39 -19.07 -1.78
N GLN A 61 17.79 -18.09 -2.56
CA GLN A 61 16.95 -16.93 -2.89
C GLN A 61 15.81 -17.29 -3.85
N ILE A 62 16.11 -18.15 -4.83
CA ILE A 62 15.09 -18.68 -5.74
C ILE A 62 14.06 -19.49 -4.96
N ASP A 63 14.51 -20.37 -4.06
CA ASP A 63 13.63 -21.18 -3.24
C ASP A 63 12.78 -20.30 -2.31
N LEU A 64 13.32 -19.22 -1.76
CA LEU A 64 12.59 -18.24 -0.97
C LEU A 64 11.55 -17.49 -1.83
N ALA A 65 11.92 -17.00 -3.01
CA ALA A 65 11.01 -16.34 -3.92
C ALA A 65 9.86 -17.27 -4.32
N PHE A 66 10.15 -18.53 -4.61
CA PHE A 66 9.17 -19.54 -4.92
C PHE A 66 8.23 -19.84 -3.73
N ALA A 67 8.78 -19.94 -2.52
CA ALA A 67 7.99 -20.13 -1.31
C ALA A 67 7.04 -18.96 -1.04
N ILE A 68 7.51 -17.70 -1.24
CA ILE A 68 6.69 -16.49 -1.11
C ILE A 68 5.58 -16.49 -2.17
N ALA A 69 5.91 -16.73 -3.44
CA ALA A 69 4.94 -16.78 -4.52
C ALA A 69 3.82 -17.80 -4.24
N ASN A 70 4.19 -19.01 -3.80
CA ASN A 70 3.23 -20.04 -3.41
C ASN A 70 2.37 -19.63 -2.21
N ALA A 71 2.96 -19.04 -1.19
CA ALA A 71 2.24 -18.59 0.00
C ALA A 71 1.23 -17.49 -0.33
N VAL A 72 1.63 -16.49 -1.14
CA VAL A 72 0.76 -15.41 -1.60
C VAL A 72 -0.41 -15.96 -2.42
N ARG A 73 -0.14 -16.86 -3.38
CA ARG A 73 -1.18 -17.51 -4.19
C ARG A 73 -2.11 -18.37 -3.36
N GLY A 74 -1.56 -19.14 -2.42
CA GLY A 74 -2.36 -19.91 -1.49
C GLY A 74 -3.31 -19.05 -0.66
N ALA A 75 -2.82 -17.92 -0.16
CA ALA A 75 -3.63 -16.94 0.57
C ALA A 75 -4.72 -16.29 -0.31
N ALA A 76 -4.42 -16.01 -1.57
CA ALA A 76 -5.37 -15.50 -2.55
C ALA A 76 -6.47 -16.53 -2.86
N THR A 77 -6.08 -17.76 -3.17
CA THR A 77 -7.00 -18.85 -3.49
C THR A 77 -7.96 -19.15 -2.33
N GLN A 78 -7.47 -19.15 -1.08
CA GLN A 78 -8.30 -19.35 0.12
C GLN A 78 -9.41 -18.30 0.27
N ARG A 79 -9.27 -17.14 -0.39
CA ARG A 79 -10.24 -16.04 -0.37
C ARG A 79 -11.04 -15.92 -1.68
N GLY A 80 -10.91 -16.91 -2.56
CA GLY A 80 -11.59 -16.88 -3.85
C GLY A 80 -11.06 -15.82 -4.81
N ILE A 81 -9.87 -15.28 -4.55
CA ILE A 81 -9.22 -14.32 -5.46
C ILE A 81 -8.71 -15.08 -6.68
N PRO A 82 -9.13 -14.67 -7.90
CA PRO A 82 -8.66 -15.30 -9.12
C PRO A 82 -7.17 -15.06 -9.32
N LEU A 83 -6.47 -16.03 -9.90
CA LEU A 83 -5.05 -15.91 -10.25
C LEU A 83 -4.82 -15.16 -11.57
N SER A 84 -5.86 -15.06 -12.40
CA SER A 84 -5.89 -14.20 -13.59
C SER A 84 -6.51 -12.86 -13.21
N GLU A 85 -5.95 -11.77 -13.74
CA GLU A 85 -6.54 -10.45 -13.53
C GLU A 85 -7.90 -10.40 -14.24
N PRO A 86 -8.98 -10.06 -13.53
CA PRO A 86 -10.28 -9.82 -14.14
C PRO A 86 -10.26 -8.51 -14.92
N ASP A 87 -11.13 -8.39 -15.89
CA ASP A 87 -11.33 -7.14 -16.60
C ASP A 87 -11.73 -6.02 -15.62
N PRO A 88 -11.23 -4.80 -15.81
CA PRO A 88 -11.61 -3.66 -14.98
C PRO A 88 -13.10 -3.38 -15.06
N ILE A 89 -13.69 -2.92 -13.96
CA ILE A 89 -15.08 -2.49 -13.94
C ILE A 89 -15.15 -0.99 -14.19
N GLU A 90 -15.80 -0.60 -15.28
CA GLU A 90 -16.13 0.79 -15.59
C GLU A 90 -17.49 1.18 -14.99
N PHE A 91 -17.56 2.33 -14.35
CA PHE A 91 -18.79 2.91 -13.82
C PHE A 91 -18.71 4.43 -13.78
N SER A 92 -19.88 5.09 -13.66
CA SER A 92 -19.96 6.55 -13.53
C SER A 92 -20.38 6.94 -12.13
N LEU A 93 -19.70 7.94 -11.56
CA LEU A 93 -20.12 8.63 -10.35
C LEU A 93 -20.84 9.92 -10.74
N LEU A 94 -22.09 10.05 -10.30
CA LEU A 94 -22.86 11.27 -10.48
C LEU A 94 -22.49 12.27 -9.38
N LEU A 95 -22.02 13.45 -9.79
CA LEU A 95 -21.64 14.51 -8.86
C LEU A 95 -22.84 15.39 -8.46
N PRO A 96 -22.77 16.12 -7.33
CA PRO A 96 -23.86 16.99 -6.88
C PRO A 96 -24.26 18.10 -7.84
N ASP A 97 -23.35 18.51 -8.74
CA ASP A 97 -23.60 19.51 -9.78
C ASP A 97 -24.28 18.93 -11.03
N GLY A 98 -24.60 17.62 -11.04
CA GLY A 98 -25.19 16.91 -12.17
C GLY A 98 -24.20 16.43 -13.22
N SER A 99 -22.91 16.72 -13.09
CA SER A 99 -21.88 16.15 -13.94
C SER A 99 -21.56 14.70 -13.52
N SER A 100 -20.81 13.98 -14.35
CA SER A 100 -20.39 12.61 -14.03
C SER A 100 -18.92 12.40 -14.27
N ILE A 101 -18.31 11.54 -13.44
CA ILE A 101 -16.93 11.08 -13.59
C ILE A 101 -16.98 9.60 -13.96
N VAL A 102 -16.33 9.22 -15.06
CA VAL A 102 -16.11 7.82 -15.40
C VAL A 102 -14.93 7.31 -14.59
N CYS A 103 -15.16 6.21 -13.89
CA CYS A 103 -14.18 5.54 -13.05
C CYS A 103 -13.93 4.14 -13.61
N ASP A 104 -12.69 3.73 -13.48
CA ASP A 104 -12.21 2.40 -13.83
C ASP A 104 -11.52 1.79 -12.59
N VAL A 105 -11.98 0.62 -12.16
CA VAL A 105 -11.42 -0.09 -11.00
C VAL A 105 -11.06 -1.52 -11.41
N ALA A 106 -9.76 -1.80 -11.40
CA ALA A 106 -9.23 -3.13 -11.64
C ALA A 106 -9.35 -4.04 -10.40
N ASN A 107 -9.24 -5.34 -10.64
CA ASN A 107 -9.20 -6.38 -9.61
C ASN A 107 -10.45 -6.41 -8.73
N VAL A 108 -11.62 -6.31 -9.35
CA VAL A 108 -12.91 -6.43 -8.69
C VAL A 108 -13.52 -7.79 -9.02
N VAL A 109 -13.96 -8.49 -8.00
CA VAL A 109 -14.77 -9.71 -8.14
C VAL A 109 -16.19 -9.34 -7.77
N GLU A 110 -17.06 -9.26 -8.78
CA GLU A 110 -18.49 -9.02 -8.56
C GLU A 110 -19.19 -10.31 -8.10
N SER A 111 -20.02 -10.17 -7.09
CA SER A 111 -20.89 -11.24 -6.59
C SER A 111 -22.22 -10.64 -6.19
N ALA A 112 -23.28 -11.44 -6.24
CA ALA A 112 -24.61 -10.99 -5.82
C ALA A 112 -24.69 -10.69 -4.32
N THR A 113 -23.77 -11.22 -3.52
CA THR A 113 -23.80 -11.10 -2.06
C THR A 113 -22.49 -10.62 -1.45
N ASP A 114 -21.34 -11.05 -1.99
CA ASP A 114 -20.03 -10.90 -1.35
C ASP A 114 -18.95 -10.45 -2.36
N GLY A 115 -19.26 -9.43 -3.16
CA GLY A 115 -18.28 -8.82 -4.06
C GLY A 115 -17.13 -8.18 -3.28
N PHE A 116 -15.92 -8.25 -3.83
CA PHE A 116 -14.74 -7.66 -3.22
C PHE A 116 -13.77 -7.09 -4.26
N VAL A 117 -12.94 -6.17 -3.83
CA VAL A 117 -11.77 -5.68 -4.59
C VAL A 117 -10.50 -6.21 -3.93
N TYR A 118 -9.43 -6.41 -4.70
CA TYR A 118 -8.20 -6.94 -4.13
C TYR A 118 -6.95 -6.29 -4.71
N SER A 119 -5.84 -6.46 -3.99
CA SER A 119 -4.49 -6.15 -4.43
C SER A 119 -3.54 -7.23 -3.93
N ILE A 120 -2.64 -7.65 -4.79
CA ILE A 120 -1.54 -8.54 -4.44
C ILE A 120 -0.25 -7.74 -4.60
N SER A 121 0.59 -7.73 -3.57
CA SER A 121 1.89 -7.08 -3.59
C SER A 121 2.95 -8.03 -3.05
N TYR A 122 4.03 -8.15 -3.75
CA TYR A 122 5.18 -8.94 -3.31
C TYR A 122 6.17 -8.12 -2.48
N HIS A 123 5.90 -6.83 -2.30
CA HIS A 123 6.64 -5.95 -1.40
C HIS A 123 6.08 -6.04 0.03
N SER A 124 6.97 -5.85 1.01
CA SER A 124 6.56 -5.80 2.41
C SER A 124 5.80 -4.51 2.72
N LYS A 125 4.81 -4.64 3.57
CA LYS A 125 4.02 -3.58 4.25
C LYS A 125 3.85 -2.26 3.52
N SER A 126 2.83 -2.17 2.72
CA SER A 126 2.39 -0.90 2.16
C SER A 126 1.07 -0.44 2.76
N THR A 127 1.12 0.47 3.74
CA THR A 127 -0.07 1.22 4.19
C THR A 127 -0.74 1.94 3.01
N LYS A 128 0.04 2.31 1.99
CA LYS A 128 -0.47 2.91 0.75
C LYS A 128 -1.49 2.00 0.05
N GLU A 129 -1.25 0.70 0.01
CA GLU A 129 -2.19 -0.25 -0.61
C GLU A 129 -3.49 -0.35 0.18
N ILE A 130 -3.43 -0.31 1.52
CA ILE A 130 -4.62 -0.31 2.37
C ILE A 130 -5.46 0.95 2.10
N ILE A 131 -4.84 2.12 2.08
CA ILE A 131 -5.50 3.38 1.75
C ILE A 131 -6.08 3.33 0.32
N ARG A 132 -5.31 2.86 -0.66
CA ARG A 132 -5.77 2.74 -2.06
C ARG A 132 -7.00 1.84 -2.17
N GLN A 133 -7.02 0.70 -1.50
CA GLN A 133 -8.15 -0.20 -1.52
C GLN A 133 -9.36 0.40 -0.78
N SER A 134 -9.16 1.17 0.29
CA SER A 134 -10.24 1.89 0.97
C SER A 134 -10.89 2.93 0.07
N VAL A 135 -10.10 3.69 -0.69
CA VAL A 135 -10.62 4.65 -1.69
C VAL A 135 -11.41 3.93 -2.80
N ARG A 136 -10.93 2.78 -3.27
CA ARG A 136 -11.64 1.96 -4.26
C ARG A 136 -12.99 1.45 -3.71
N LEU A 137 -13.01 0.99 -2.46
CA LEU A 137 -14.26 0.59 -1.79
C LEU A 137 -15.25 1.75 -1.71
N LEU A 138 -14.80 2.94 -1.31
CA LEU A 138 -15.65 4.12 -1.28
C LEU A 138 -16.21 4.45 -2.68
N ALA A 139 -15.39 4.35 -3.73
CA ALA A 139 -15.83 4.61 -5.11
C ALA A 139 -16.90 3.60 -5.56
N LEU A 140 -16.69 2.32 -5.29
CA LEU A 140 -17.66 1.28 -5.61
C LEU A 140 -18.95 1.44 -4.82
N CYS A 141 -18.87 1.78 -3.54
CA CYS A 141 -20.03 2.09 -2.70
C CYS A 141 -20.80 3.31 -3.23
N ALA A 142 -20.11 4.40 -3.58
CA ALA A 142 -20.73 5.60 -4.14
C ALA A 142 -21.44 5.32 -5.48
N ALA A 143 -20.93 4.35 -6.25
CA ALA A 143 -21.57 3.87 -7.48
C ALA A 143 -22.72 2.89 -7.26
N GLY A 144 -23.06 2.57 -6.01
CA GLY A 144 -24.11 1.59 -5.68
C GLY A 144 -23.73 0.14 -5.99
N LYS A 145 -22.44 -0.17 -6.14
CA LYS A 145 -21.95 -1.53 -6.35
C LYS A 145 -22.00 -2.34 -5.04
N LEU A 146 -22.34 -3.62 -5.16
CA LEU A 146 -22.40 -4.54 -4.02
C LEU A 146 -21.01 -5.09 -3.66
N VAL A 147 -20.07 -4.18 -3.39
CA VAL A 147 -18.69 -4.50 -2.99
C VAL A 147 -18.41 -3.79 -1.68
N GLN A 148 -18.27 -4.56 -0.60
CA GLN A 148 -18.09 -4.03 0.76
C GLN A 148 -16.75 -4.40 1.38
N LYS A 149 -15.97 -5.26 0.70
CA LYS A 149 -14.70 -5.77 1.22
C LYS A 149 -13.56 -5.55 0.25
N ALA A 150 -12.37 -5.37 0.81
CA ALA A 150 -11.14 -5.40 0.04
C ALA A 150 -10.10 -6.31 0.71
N TYR A 151 -9.28 -6.93 -0.11
CA TYR A 151 -8.15 -7.72 0.36
C TYR A 151 -6.84 -7.13 -0.14
N VAL A 152 -5.88 -6.95 0.78
CA VAL A 152 -4.49 -6.64 0.43
C VAL A 152 -3.63 -7.80 0.91
N ILE A 153 -3.10 -8.56 -0.04
CA ILE A 153 -2.19 -9.67 0.23
C ILE A 153 -0.78 -9.19 -0.07
N GLN A 154 0.09 -9.24 0.91
CA GLN A 154 1.46 -8.73 0.77
C GLN A 154 2.46 -9.61 1.53
N MET A 155 3.74 -9.49 1.20
CA MET A 155 4.80 -10.17 1.92
C MET A 155 4.86 -9.70 3.38
N ASP A 156 5.08 -10.60 4.34
CA ASP A 156 5.32 -10.28 5.76
C ASP A 156 6.75 -10.65 6.17
N ASP A 157 7.58 -9.64 6.32
CA ASP A 157 8.98 -9.73 6.71
C ASP A 157 9.22 -9.88 8.22
N LYS A 158 8.24 -9.53 9.05
CA LYS A 158 8.45 -9.38 10.51
C LYS A 158 8.09 -10.59 11.36
N ASN A 159 7.29 -11.54 10.88
CA ASN A 159 6.67 -12.56 11.75
C ASN A 159 6.88 -14.02 11.35
N LYS A 160 7.96 -14.39 10.70
CA LYS A 160 8.17 -15.76 10.21
C LYS A 160 7.04 -16.30 9.29
N SER A 161 6.04 -15.49 9.03
CA SER A 161 4.97 -15.72 8.08
C SER A 161 5.40 -15.08 6.77
N LEU A 162 5.35 -15.81 5.68
CA LEU A 162 5.73 -15.27 4.37
C LEU A 162 4.72 -14.26 3.82
N VAL A 163 3.50 -14.23 4.35
CA VAL A 163 2.39 -13.46 3.83
C VAL A 163 1.59 -12.79 4.94
N LEU A 164 1.22 -11.54 4.72
CA LEU A 164 0.24 -10.81 5.51
C LEU A 164 -0.99 -10.53 4.66
N VAL A 165 -2.14 -10.91 5.15
CA VAL A 165 -3.44 -10.59 4.57
C VAL A 165 -4.08 -9.47 5.37
N ASN A 166 -4.38 -8.36 4.71
CA ASN A 166 -5.23 -7.32 5.26
C ASN A 166 -6.61 -7.44 4.62
N GLU A 167 -7.63 -7.62 5.44
CA GLU A 167 -9.03 -7.49 5.06
C GLU A 167 -9.51 -6.12 5.48
N ILE A 168 -10.13 -5.40 4.56
CA ILE A 168 -10.68 -4.07 4.78
C ILE A 168 -12.16 -4.16 4.53
N GLU A 169 -12.96 -3.74 5.48
CA GLU A 169 -14.41 -3.76 5.40
C GLU A 169 -14.97 -2.35 5.48
N LEU A 170 -15.98 -2.06 4.66
CA LEU A 170 -16.70 -0.80 4.74
C LEU A 170 -17.75 -0.92 5.85
N SER A 171 -17.78 0.07 6.76
CA SER A 171 -18.83 0.11 7.78
C SER A 171 -20.23 0.14 7.12
N PRO A 172 -21.19 -0.65 7.60
CA PRO A 172 -22.54 -0.64 7.07
C PRO A 172 -23.27 0.70 7.24
N GLU A 173 -22.70 1.60 8.03
CA GLU A 173 -23.23 2.96 8.21
C GLU A 173 -22.88 3.90 7.06
N ILE A 174 -21.90 3.53 6.21
CA ILE A 174 -21.49 4.35 5.09
C ILE A 174 -22.46 4.14 3.93
N SER A 175 -23.29 5.15 3.69
CA SER A 175 -24.16 5.20 2.51
C SER A 175 -23.38 5.59 1.25
N ALA A 176 -23.98 5.37 0.08
CA ALA A 176 -23.40 5.80 -1.20
C ALA A 176 -23.17 7.33 -1.23
N GLU A 177 -24.05 8.12 -0.63
CA GLU A 177 -23.92 9.57 -0.52
C GLU A 177 -22.72 9.97 0.36
N GLU A 178 -22.59 9.33 1.52
CA GLU A 178 -21.45 9.57 2.42
C GLU A 178 -20.12 9.14 1.78
N ALA A 179 -20.10 8.01 1.08
CA ALA A 179 -18.94 7.57 0.33
C ALA A 179 -18.51 8.58 -0.76
N LEU A 180 -19.49 9.11 -1.52
CA LEU A 180 -19.25 10.15 -2.52
C LEU A 180 -18.71 11.44 -1.87
N ARG A 181 -19.31 11.87 -0.76
CA ARG A 181 -18.85 13.07 -0.02
C ARG A 181 -17.39 12.91 0.39
N ARG A 182 -17.00 11.78 0.95
CA ARG A 182 -15.61 11.50 1.36
C ARG A 182 -14.65 11.51 0.17
N LEU A 183 -15.04 10.92 -0.94
CA LEU A 183 -14.22 10.95 -2.17
C LEU A 183 -13.99 12.37 -2.68
N LEU A 184 -15.00 13.23 -2.62
CA LEU A 184 -14.87 14.63 -3.02
C LEU A 184 -13.92 15.40 -2.09
N GLU A 185 -13.98 15.17 -0.77
CA GLU A 185 -13.06 15.76 0.19
C GLU A 185 -11.62 15.27 -0.04
N LEU A 186 -11.43 13.96 -0.27
CA LEU A 186 -10.12 13.39 -0.62
C LEU A 186 -9.57 13.97 -1.93
N SER A 187 -10.42 14.13 -2.94
CA SER A 187 -10.03 14.73 -4.22
C SER A 187 -9.60 16.18 -4.05
N LYS A 188 -10.34 16.96 -3.26
CA LYS A 188 -10.01 18.35 -2.92
C LYS A 188 -8.67 18.42 -2.18
N ALA A 189 -8.48 17.57 -1.17
CA ALA A 189 -7.22 17.48 -0.44
C ALA A 189 -6.03 17.11 -1.35
N ALA A 190 -6.20 16.14 -2.23
CA ALA A 190 -5.18 15.76 -3.20
C ALA A 190 -4.82 16.90 -4.16
N HIS A 191 -5.81 17.71 -4.55
CA HIS A 191 -5.58 18.88 -5.39
C HIS A 191 -4.76 19.95 -4.67
N ILE A 192 -5.07 20.22 -3.39
CA ILE A 192 -4.29 21.14 -2.55
C ILE A 192 -2.86 20.59 -2.35
N ALA A 193 -2.74 19.29 -2.04
CA ALA A 193 -1.46 18.66 -1.77
C ALA A 193 -0.50 18.64 -2.97
N ARG A 194 -1.02 18.76 -4.21
CA ARG A 194 -0.18 18.85 -5.40
C ARG A 194 0.69 20.11 -5.43
N ASP A 195 0.18 21.21 -4.89
CA ASP A 195 0.84 22.52 -4.96
C ASP A 195 1.59 22.87 -3.65
N ILE A 196 1.48 22.01 -2.65
CA ILE A 196 2.11 22.22 -1.32
C ILE A 196 2.87 20.94 -0.94
N PRO A 197 4.17 21.03 -0.63
CA PRO A 197 4.90 19.91 -0.06
C PRO A 197 4.23 19.50 1.26
N CYS A 198 3.46 18.43 1.25
CA CYS A 198 2.88 17.88 2.47
C CYS A 198 3.82 16.83 3.03
N ALA A 199 4.02 16.87 4.34
CA ALA A 199 4.67 15.78 5.04
C ALA A 199 3.87 14.48 4.83
N LYS A 200 4.57 13.36 4.86
CA LYS A 200 3.97 12.03 4.78
C LYS A 200 2.87 11.89 5.83
N PHE A 201 1.74 11.31 5.45
CA PHE A 201 0.69 10.98 6.39
C PHE A 201 1.14 9.78 7.23
N ASP A 202 1.77 10.09 8.35
CA ASP A 202 2.28 9.16 9.35
C ASP A 202 1.68 9.51 10.73
N LYS A 203 2.36 9.13 11.80
CA LYS A 203 1.93 9.44 13.17
C LYS A 203 1.81 10.95 13.42
N THR A 204 2.71 11.76 12.84
CA THR A 204 2.67 13.22 12.98
C THR A 204 1.46 13.77 12.26
N GLY A 205 1.22 13.37 11.01
CA GLY A 205 0.05 13.77 10.26
C GLY A 205 -1.26 13.32 10.93
N GLN A 206 -1.27 12.16 11.55
CA GLN A 206 -2.41 11.66 12.32
C GLN A 206 -2.67 12.50 13.57
N ALA A 207 -1.62 12.84 14.32
CA ALA A 207 -1.73 13.73 15.49
C ALA A 207 -2.26 15.12 15.11
N ILE A 208 -1.75 15.71 14.02
CA ILE A 208 -2.23 16.99 13.49
C ILE A 208 -3.72 16.91 13.14
N ALA A 209 -4.15 15.82 12.49
CA ALA A 209 -5.55 15.63 12.11
C ALA A 209 -6.48 15.48 13.32
N GLU A 210 -6.02 14.84 14.39
CA GLU A 210 -6.77 14.64 15.64
C GLU A 210 -6.92 15.95 16.43
N VAL A 211 -5.85 16.72 16.53
CA VAL A 211 -5.81 17.95 17.33
C VAL A 211 -6.31 19.17 16.54
N GLY A 212 -6.16 19.17 15.22
CA GLY A 212 -6.48 20.31 14.35
C GLY A 212 -5.53 21.49 14.50
N SER A 213 -4.33 21.27 15.06
CA SER A 213 -3.31 22.28 15.31
C SER A 213 -1.93 21.68 15.13
N ILE A 214 -0.96 22.51 14.69
CA ILE A 214 0.44 22.11 14.60
C ILE A 214 1.24 22.46 15.88
N ASN A 215 0.68 23.26 16.76
CA ASN A 215 1.39 23.78 17.96
C ASN A 215 1.08 22.98 19.23
N ASP A 216 0.61 21.77 19.09
CA ASP A 216 0.32 20.89 20.23
C ASP A 216 1.53 20.01 20.56
N ASP A 217 1.82 19.83 21.83
CA ASP A 217 2.97 19.05 22.30
C ASP A 217 2.93 17.60 21.75
N SER A 218 1.75 17.00 21.63
CA SER A 218 1.59 15.64 21.07
C SER A 218 2.01 15.54 19.59
N VAL A 219 1.85 16.63 18.84
CA VAL A 219 2.29 16.71 17.43
C VAL A 219 3.80 16.85 17.36
N ILE A 220 4.39 17.64 18.25
CA ILE A 220 5.84 17.83 18.35
C ILE A 220 6.52 16.50 18.74
N ASP A 221 6.01 15.81 19.76
CA ASP A 221 6.52 14.50 20.18
C ASP A 221 6.43 13.45 19.07
N ALA A 222 5.33 13.44 18.32
CA ALA A 222 5.16 12.54 17.18
C ALA A 222 6.16 12.84 16.05
N PHE A 223 6.45 14.12 15.82
CA PHE A 223 7.41 14.56 14.83
C PHE A 223 8.85 14.21 15.22
N GLU A 224 9.25 14.42 16.45
CA GLU A 224 10.58 14.04 16.95
C GLU A 224 10.81 12.53 16.79
N THR A 225 9.79 11.72 17.10
CA THR A 225 9.84 10.26 16.87
C THR A 225 10.00 9.91 15.39
N PHE A 226 9.46 10.72 14.52
CA PHE A 226 9.56 10.53 13.06
C PHE A 226 10.94 10.93 12.53
N VAL A 227 11.50 12.05 13.02
CA VAL A 227 12.83 12.55 12.61
C VAL A 227 13.93 11.56 12.94
N ASP A 228 13.84 10.86 14.06
CA ASP A 228 14.80 9.81 14.44
C ASP A 228 14.84 8.66 13.43
N GLY A 229 13.76 8.42 12.69
CA GLY A 229 13.69 7.47 11.58
C GLY A 229 14.14 8.02 10.23
N PHE A 230 14.27 9.35 10.09
CA PHE A 230 14.53 10.03 8.81
C PHE A 230 15.94 9.80 8.26
N SER A 231 16.92 9.60 9.14
CA SER A 231 18.34 9.46 8.78
C SER A 231 18.66 8.23 7.94
N TYR A 232 17.73 7.28 7.81
CA TYR A 232 17.92 6.01 7.12
C TYR A 232 17.11 5.86 5.85
N ASP A 233 16.18 6.78 5.57
CA ASP A 233 15.29 6.65 4.43
C ASP A 233 15.58 7.77 3.41
N ARG A 234 15.96 7.41 2.19
CA ARG A 234 16.08 8.33 1.04
C ARG A 234 14.67 8.73 0.54
N SER A 235 13.80 9.11 1.48
CA SER A 235 12.43 9.49 1.18
C SER A 235 12.36 10.83 0.42
N ALA A 236 11.25 11.11 -0.22
CA ALA A 236 11.02 12.39 -0.88
C ALA A 236 11.12 13.56 0.13
N GLU A 237 10.75 13.31 1.38
CA GLU A 237 10.85 14.25 2.48
C GLU A 237 12.31 14.62 2.80
N PHE A 238 13.21 13.64 2.80
CA PHE A 238 14.65 13.89 2.96
C PHE A 238 15.22 14.80 1.86
N VAL A 239 14.75 14.61 0.62
CA VAL A 239 15.17 15.45 -0.51
C VAL A 239 14.68 16.88 -0.35
N VAL A 240 13.48 17.06 0.19
CA VAL A 240 12.84 18.38 0.34
C VAL A 240 13.33 19.11 1.59
N TYR A 241 13.47 18.42 2.72
CA TYR A 241 13.72 19.05 4.02
C TYR A 241 15.13 18.82 4.58
N GLY A 242 15.94 17.98 3.95
CA GLY A 242 17.31 17.66 4.40
C GLY A 242 17.38 16.56 5.45
N ALA A 243 18.58 16.35 5.97
CA ALA A 243 18.87 15.28 6.94
C ALA A 243 18.31 15.55 8.35
N ASP A 244 18.22 16.82 8.73
CA ASP A 244 17.73 17.27 10.04
C ASP A 244 16.58 18.27 9.84
N PRO A 245 15.37 17.81 9.49
CA PRO A 245 14.24 18.71 9.27
C PRO A 245 13.81 19.34 10.59
N VAL A 246 13.67 20.64 10.60
CA VAL A 246 13.13 21.38 11.72
C VAL A 246 11.63 21.47 11.58
N PHE A 247 10.91 21.20 12.68
CA PHE A 247 9.43 21.16 12.70
C PHE A 247 8.81 22.42 12.07
N GLU A 248 9.29 23.59 12.44
CA GLU A 248 8.82 24.86 11.92
C GLU A 248 8.98 24.97 10.40
N HIS A 249 10.08 24.45 9.85
CA HIS A 249 10.29 24.47 8.41
C HIS A 249 9.38 23.49 7.65
N VAL A 250 9.04 22.38 8.29
CA VAL A 250 8.15 21.38 7.66
C VAL A 250 6.69 21.80 7.70
N PHE A 251 6.25 22.41 8.79
CA PHE A 251 4.83 22.65 9.05
C PHE A 251 4.39 24.12 9.08
N ALA A 252 5.27 25.10 9.38
CA ALA A 252 4.87 26.50 9.52
C ALA A 252 4.34 27.12 8.22
N ASP A 253 5.01 26.87 7.10
CA ASP A 253 4.55 27.39 5.82
C ASP A 253 3.26 26.69 5.36
N ASN A 254 2.22 27.47 5.06
CA ASN A 254 0.91 26.98 4.66
C ASN A 254 0.26 26.01 5.68
N SER A 255 0.48 26.24 6.97
CA SER A 255 -0.02 25.37 8.06
C SER A 255 -1.51 25.03 7.92
N ASP A 256 -2.38 26.04 7.67
CA ASP A 256 -3.82 25.82 7.55
C ASP A 256 -4.17 24.84 6.42
N LYS A 257 -3.50 24.96 5.27
CA LYS A 257 -3.72 24.05 4.14
C LYS A 257 -3.17 22.64 4.41
N LYS A 258 -2.03 22.53 5.10
CA LYS A 258 -1.48 21.24 5.50
C LYS A 258 -2.40 20.52 6.48
N ILE A 259 -2.93 21.26 7.48
CA ILE A 259 -3.94 20.74 8.41
C ILE A 259 -5.19 20.29 7.64
N GLU A 260 -5.69 21.10 6.70
CA GLU A 260 -6.84 20.73 5.87
C GLU A 260 -6.60 19.41 5.11
N VAL A 261 -5.44 19.26 4.46
CA VAL A 261 -5.08 18.03 3.72
C VAL A 261 -4.98 16.81 4.65
N LEU A 262 -4.28 16.93 5.76
CA LEU A 262 -4.08 15.83 6.70
C LEU A 262 -5.39 15.41 7.36
N THR A 263 -6.23 16.39 7.75
CA THR A 263 -7.55 16.14 8.30
C THR A 263 -8.47 15.45 7.28
N ALA A 264 -8.46 15.90 6.02
CA ALA A 264 -9.24 15.28 4.96
C ALA A 264 -8.78 13.83 4.68
N LEU A 265 -7.48 13.55 4.72
CA LEU A 265 -6.95 12.19 4.58
C LEU A 265 -7.38 11.29 5.76
N ALA A 266 -7.29 11.79 6.99
CA ALA A 266 -7.70 11.05 8.18
C ALA A 266 -9.21 10.74 8.17
N GLN A 267 -10.04 11.75 7.91
CA GLN A 267 -11.50 11.62 7.89
C GLN A 267 -12.02 10.89 6.65
N GLY A 268 -11.40 11.13 5.50
CA GLY A 268 -11.80 10.52 4.23
C GLY A 268 -11.64 9.02 4.23
N CYS A 269 -10.50 8.51 4.67
CA CYS A 269 -10.26 7.06 4.79
C CYS A 269 -10.79 6.51 6.12
N ASN A 270 -10.68 7.26 7.21
CA ASN A 270 -11.09 6.88 8.58
C ASN A 270 -10.91 5.39 8.90
N LEU A 271 -9.66 4.94 8.73
CA LEU A 271 -9.28 3.54 8.85
C LEU A 271 -8.96 3.19 10.29
N GLU A 272 -9.71 2.26 10.85
CA GLU A 272 -9.45 1.72 12.18
C GLU A 272 -9.04 0.25 12.11
N LYS A 273 -8.02 -0.10 12.88
CA LYS A 273 -7.64 -1.48 13.10
C LYS A 273 -8.64 -2.16 14.02
N ASP A 274 -9.32 -3.17 13.54
CA ASP A 274 -10.16 -4.00 14.38
C ASP A 274 -9.34 -5.15 14.99
N GLY A 275 -9.06 -5.01 16.27
CA GLY A 275 -8.36 -6.02 17.05
C GLY A 275 -6.84 -6.09 16.83
N LYS A 276 -6.21 -7.09 17.45
CA LYS A 276 -4.77 -7.33 17.33
C LYS A 276 -4.47 -8.15 16.08
N LYS A 277 -3.36 -7.83 15.41
CA LYS A 277 -2.81 -8.67 14.36
C LYS A 277 -2.70 -10.12 14.87
N LYS A 278 -3.34 -11.05 14.17
CA LYS A 278 -3.22 -12.50 14.40
C LYS A 278 -2.33 -13.09 13.32
N ASP A 279 -1.13 -13.50 13.70
CA ASP A 279 -0.15 -14.12 12.80
C ASP A 279 -0.02 -13.40 11.43
N SER A 280 -0.65 -13.93 10.40
CA SER A 280 -0.62 -13.43 9.02
C SER A 280 -1.91 -12.68 8.60
N TYR A 281 -2.76 -12.26 9.55
CA TYR A 281 -4.04 -11.62 9.25
C TYR A 281 -4.26 -10.35 10.05
N GLN A 282 -4.81 -9.32 9.40
CA GLN A 282 -5.18 -8.03 10.00
C GLN A 282 -6.52 -7.57 9.44
N HIS A 283 -7.45 -7.20 10.31
CA HIS A 283 -8.73 -6.61 9.92
C HIS A 283 -8.71 -5.09 10.11
N TRP A 284 -9.33 -4.39 9.16
CA TRP A 284 -9.47 -2.95 9.13
C TRP A 284 -10.92 -2.58 8.81
N VAL A 285 -11.42 -1.54 9.41
CA VAL A 285 -12.75 -1.01 9.13
C VAL A 285 -12.62 0.43 8.67
N VAL A 286 -13.25 0.74 7.55
CA VAL A 286 -13.49 2.11 7.09
C VAL A 286 -14.76 2.58 7.80
N LYS A 287 -14.62 3.47 8.77
CA LYS A 287 -15.71 4.01 9.60
C LYS A 287 -16.24 5.33 9.08
#